data_6ad94b3aa688c092fbfba47f82468612
#
_entry.id   6ad94b3aa688c092fbfba47f82468612
#
_cell.length_a   1.000
_cell.length_b   1.000
_cell.length_c   1.000
_cell.angle_alpha   90.00
_cell.angle_beta   90.00
_cell.angle_gamma   90.00
#
_symmetry.space_group_name_H-M   'P 1'
#
loop_
_entity.id
_entity.type
_entity.pdbx_description
1 polymer ?
#
loop_
_entity_poly.entity_id
_entity_poly.type
_entity_poly.pdbx_seq_one_letter_code
_entity_poly.pdbx_strand_id
1 'polypeptide(L)'
;MSTQVKSKLNNLQLPLFVEKDEDGFYVVECPLFEGCYSQGKTLDEALKNIREVISLIIGEKESRDVLKTYRPRELSLHTITI
;
A
#
# COMPACT_ATOMS: atom_id res chain seq x y z
N MET A 1 14.32 -0.15 22.50
CA MET A 1 13.24 0.84 22.60
C MET A 1 12.16 0.53 21.61
N SER A 2 10.96 0.43 22.07
CA SER A 2 9.81 0.18 21.18
C SER A 2 9.63 1.29 20.16
N THR A 3 10.09 2.50 20.49
CA THR A 3 10.00 3.64 19.58
C THR A 3 10.76 3.40 18.28
N GLN A 4 11.93 2.77 18.37
CA GLN A 4 12.71 2.50 17.16
C GLN A 4 12.01 1.52 16.23
N VAL A 5 11.39 0.51 16.81
CA VAL A 5 10.64 -0.47 16.01
C VAL A 5 9.48 0.20 15.31
N LYS A 6 8.75 1.05 16.05
CA LYS A 6 7.65 1.81 15.45
C LYS A 6 8.14 2.73 14.34
N SER A 7 9.27 3.39 14.56
CA SER A 7 9.83 4.29 13.56
C SER A 7 10.16 3.56 12.27
N LYS A 8 10.75 2.36 12.38
CA LYS A 8 11.06 1.56 11.20
C LYS A 8 9.81 1.22 10.42
N LEU A 9 8.75 0.76 11.10
CA LEU A 9 7.51 0.41 10.42
C LEU A 9 6.82 1.64 9.85
N ASN A 10 6.83 2.75 10.60
CA ASN A 10 6.16 3.96 10.16
C ASN A 10 6.88 4.68 9.03
N ASN A 11 8.18 4.41 8.87
CA ASN A 11 8.99 5.05 7.84
C ASN A 11 9.14 4.20 6.59
N LEU A 12 8.49 3.05 6.54
CA LEU A 12 8.54 2.21 5.37
C LEU A 12 7.71 2.84 4.25
N GLN A 13 8.30 2.86 3.07
CA GLN A 13 7.61 3.31 1.88
C GLN A 13 7.12 2.09 1.12
N LEU A 14 5.82 1.95 1.05
CA LEU A 14 5.20 0.81 0.40
C LEU A 14 4.67 1.22 -0.97
N PRO A 15 4.83 0.37 -1.98
CA PRO A 15 4.33 0.67 -3.31
C PRO A 15 2.82 0.54 -3.34
N LEU A 16 2.17 1.46 -4.02
CA LEU A 16 0.74 1.43 -4.25
C LEU A 16 0.47 1.57 -5.73
N PHE A 17 -0.44 0.79 -6.25
CA PHE A 17 -1.00 0.99 -7.58
C PHE A 17 -2.29 1.77 -7.43
N VAL A 18 -2.44 2.81 -8.23
CA VAL A 18 -3.61 3.67 -8.20
C VAL A 18 -4.24 3.70 -9.59
N GLU A 19 -5.51 3.46 -9.63
CA GLU A 19 -6.26 3.49 -10.88
C GLU A 19 -7.57 4.24 -10.65
N LYS A 20 -7.99 5.03 -11.63
CA LYS A 20 -9.29 5.67 -11.59
C LYS A 20 -10.24 4.83 -12.43
N ASP A 21 -11.31 4.32 -11.83
CA ASP A 21 -12.22 3.44 -12.55
C ASP A 21 -13.20 4.23 -13.43
N GLU A 22 -14.05 3.51 -14.13
CA GLU A 22 -15.01 4.10 -15.08
C GLU A 22 -16.00 5.03 -14.38
N ASP A 23 -16.30 4.78 -13.14
CA ASP A 23 -17.24 5.59 -12.36
C ASP A 23 -16.58 6.80 -11.71
N GLY A 24 -15.28 6.96 -11.89
CA GLY A 24 -14.55 8.07 -11.35
C GLY A 24 -14.01 7.85 -9.94
N PHE A 25 -14.13 6.63 -9.41
CA PHE A 25 -13.55 6.30 -8.12
C PHE A 25 -12.07 5.96 -8.28
N TYR A 26 -11.29 6.34 -7.29
CA TYR A 26 -9.90 5.94 -7.22
C TYR A 26 -9.81 4.60 -6.49
N VAL A 27 -9.14 3.65 -7.13
CA VAL A 27 -8.92 2.32 -6.56
C VAL A 27 -7.43 2.20 -6.29
N VAL A 28 -7.08 1.81 -5.07
CA VAL A 28 -5.69 1.70 -4.63
C VAL A 28 -5.42 0.28 -4.16
N GLU A 29 -4.29 -0.24 -4.56
CA GLU A 29 -3.86 -1.57 -4.16
C GLU A 29 -2.43 -1.54 -3.65
N CYS A 30 -2.16 -2.26 -2.56
CA CYS A 30 -0.80 -2.51 -2.11
C CYS A 30 -0.41 -3.93 -2.50
N PRO A 31 0.49 -4.09 -3.49
CA PRO A 31 0.78 -5.43 -4.01
C PRO A 31 1.59 -6.31 -3.07
N LEU A 32 2.09 -5.78 -1.97
CA LEU A 32 2.83 -6.57 -1.00
C LEU A 32 1.95 -7.55 -0.24
N PHE A 33 0.65 -7.26 -0.16
CA PHE A 33 -0.28 -8.07 0.61
C PHE A 33 -1.44 -8.48 -0.26
N GLU A 34 -1.79 -9.75 -0.18
CA GLU A 34 -2.93 -10.26 -0.92
C GLU A 34 -4.22 -9.63 -0.41
N GLY A 35 -5.05 -9.16 -1.33
CA GLY A 35 -6.34 -8.58 -0.99
C GLY A 35 -6.28 -7.20 -0.35
N CYS A 36 -5.12 -6.56 -0.37
CA CYS A 36 -4.97 -5.23 0.23
C CYS A 36 -5.30 -4.16 -0.78
N TYR A 37 -6.54 -3.72 -0.79
CA TYR A 37 -6.98 -2.66 -1.68
C TYR A 37 -8.12 -1.86 -1.04
N SER A 38 -8.34 -0.68 -1.55
CA SER A 38 -9.40 0.19 -1.09
C SER A 38 -9.77 1.16 -2.21
N GLN A 39 -10.76 1.99 -1.95
CA GLN A 39 -11.19 2.97 -2.93
C GLN A 39 -11.69 4.23 -2.24
N GLY A 40 -11.84 5.29 -3.04
CA GLY A 40 -12.39 6.54 -2.56
C GLY A 40 -12.82 7.42 -3.72
N LYS A 41 -13.63 8.42 -3.43
CA LYS A 41 -14.10 9.37 -4.45
C LYS A 41 -12.99 10.32 -4.87
N THR A 42 -12.02 10.53 -4.01
CA THR A 42 -10.83 11.33 -4.30
C THR A 42 -9.59 10.50 -4.03
N LEU A 43 -8.48 10.92 -4.59
CA LEU A 43 -7.21 10.24 -4.33
C LEU A 43 -6.87 10.26 -2.83
N ASP A 44 -7.05 11.41 -2.19
CA ASP A 44 -6.75 11.53 -0.76
C ASP A 44 -7.60 10.57 0.07
N GLU A 45 -8.87 10.44 -0.27
CA GLU A 45 -9.76 9.51 0.43
C GLU A 45 -9.31 8.07 0.23
N ALA A 46 -8.96 7.70 -1.01
CA ALA A 46 -8.50 6.35 -1.30
C ALA A 46 -7.20 6.03 -0.56
N LEU A 47 -6.27 6.99 -0.50
CA LEU A 47 -5.01 6.80 0.21
C LEU A 47 -5.23 6.69 1.72
N LYS A 48 -6.14 7.48 2.26
CA LYS A 48 -6.49 7.36 3.67
C LYS A 48 -7.08 5.98 3.97
N ASN A 49 -7.96 5.52 3.12
CA ASN A 49 -8.63 4.24 3.30
C ASN A 49 -7.65 3.06 3.20
N ILE A 50 -6.73 3.09 2.24
CA ILE A 50 -5.75 2.00 2.12
C ILE A 50 -4.79 2.00 3.32
N ARG A 51 -4.49 3.17 3.86
CA ARG A 51 -3.64 3.25 5.04
C ARG A 51 -4.29 2.52 6.23
N GLU A 52 -5.59 2.67 6.39
CA GLU A 52 -6.32 1.96 7.45
C GLU A 52 -6.30 0.46 7.23
N VAL A 53 -6.48 0.01 5.99
CA VAL A 53 -6.41 -1.41 5.66
C VAL A 53 -5.02 -1.97 5.97
N ILE A 54 -3.98 -1.26 5.56
CA ILE A 54 -2.60 -1.68 5.81
C ILE A 54 -2.34 -1.77 7.32
N SER A 55 -2.83 -0.80 8.08
CA SER A 55 -2.67 -0.80 9.53
C SER A 55 -3.23 -2.06 10.18
N LEU A 56 -4.37 -2.54 9.68
CA LEU A 56 -4.96 -3.77 10.18
C LEU A 56 -4.12 -4.99 9.77
N ILE A 57 -3.64 -5.00 8.54
CA ILE A 57 -2.87 -6.12 8.01
C ILE A 57 -1.54 -6.27 8.75
N ILE A 58 -0.82 -5.19 8.99
CA ILE A 58 0.46 -5.27 9.69
C ILE A 58 0.33 -5.62 11.17
N GLY A 59 -0.92 -5.69 11.66
CA GLY A 59 -1.18 -6.26 12.98
C GLY A 59 -0.92 -7.75 13.04
N GLU A 60 -0.87 -8.43 11.90
CA GLU A 60 -0.62 -9.86 11.82
C GLU A 60 0.88 -10.12 11.69
N LYS A 61 1.33 -11.17 12.38
CA LYS A 61 2.74 -11.50 12.39
C LYS A 61 3.28 -11.81 10.99
N GLU A 62 2.53 -12.59 10.23
CA GLU A 62 2.96 -12.99 8.88
C GLU A 62 3.14 -11.78 7.98
N SER A 63 2.26 -10.81 8.08
CA SER A 63 2.36 -9.60 7.29
C SER A 63 3.55 -8.75 7.71
N ARG A 64 3.83 -8.70 9.02
CA ARG A 64 5.01 -8.00 9.49
C ARG A 64 6.30 -8.65 9.00
N ASP A 65 6.31 -9.97 8.86
CA ASP A 65 7.48 -10.69 8.33
C ASP A 65 7.75 -10.30 6.88
N VAL A 66 6.71 -10.08 6.10
CA VAL A 66 6.86 -9.58 4.74
C VAL A 66 7.57 -8.23 4.74
N LEU A 67 7.17 -7.34 5.65
CA LEU A 67 7.77 -6.01 5.73
C LEU A 67 9.23 -6.06 6.17
N LYS A 68 9.60 -7.01 7.01
CA LYS A 68 10.98 -7.14 7.47
C LYS A 68 11.96 -7.41 6.34
N THR A 69 11.53 -8.14 5.33
CA THR A 69 12.38 -8.51 4.21
C THR A 69 12.17 -7.64 2.98
N TYR A 70 11.16 -6.78 3.03
CA TYR A 70 10.87 -5.92 1.89
C TYR A 70 11.98 -4.89 1.68
N ARG A 71 12.38 -4.72 0.45
CA ARG A 71 13.33 -3.67 0.05
C ARG A 71 12.66 -2.81 -1.01
N PRO A 72 12.57 -1.51 -0.80
CA PRO A 72 12.01 -0.62 -1.82
C PRO A 72 12.75 -0.77 -3.13
N ARG A 73 12.00 -0.75 -4.22
CA ARG A 73 12.54 -0.85 -5.56
C ARG A 73 12.02 0.31 -6.40
N GLU A 74 12.75 0.63 -7.42
CA GLU A 74 12.25 1.57 -8.41
C GLU A 74 11.18 0.84 -9.24
N LEU A 75 9.99 1.39 -9.24
CA LEU A 75 8.86 0.83 -9.97
C LEU A 75 8.37 1.83 -10.99
N SER A 76 7.97 1.34 -12.15
CA SER A 76 7.40 2.20 -13.17
C SER A 76 6.32 1.46 -13.94
N LEU A 77 5.40 2.21 -14.50
CA LEU A 77 4.33 1.68 -15.33
C LEU A 77 4.56 2.13 -16.76
N HIS A 78 4.53 1.18 -17.67
CA HIS A 78 4.76 1.46 -19.08
C HIS A 78 3.63 0.90 -19.92
N THR A 79 3.41 1.50 -21.07
CA THR A 79 2.46 0.98 -22.04
C THR A 79 3.18 0.68 -23.35
N ILE A 80 2.71 -0.30 -24.05
CA ILE A 80 3.21 -0.58 -25.41
C ILE A 80 2.03 -0.60 -26.36
N THR A 81 2.32 -0.31 -27.60
CA THR A 81 1.31 -0.42 -28.66
C THR A 81 1.58 -1.70 -29.44
N ILE A 82 0.55 -2.48 -29.58
CA ILE A 82 0.67 -3.75 -30.29
C ILE A 82 0.08 -3.63 -31.67
#